data_011c4d1d69bfeb941f3a5fd83455fe78
#
_entry.id   011c4d1d69bfeb941f3a5fd83455fe78
#
_cell.length_a   1.000
_cell.length_b   1.000
_cell.length_c   1.000
_cell.angle_alpha   90.00
_cell.angle_beta   90.00
_cell.angle_gamma   90.00
#
_symmetry.space_group_name_H-M   'P 1'
#
loop_
_entity.id
_entity.type
_entity.pdbx_description
1 polymer ?
#
loop_
_entity_poly.entity_id
_entity_poly.type
_entity_poly.pdbx_seq_one_letter_code
_entity_poly.pdbx_strand_id
1 'polypeptide(L)'
;IIGTIGLLLIVLDGALELELNKHKWKVVLKSFCIAFFPMLLLAIILVQVFNYYSDAGDQVKLINALPFCIVSSAIAIPSAIHLKPDSREFIIYESSISDILGVMFFNFLIQSDTIQSPEIIAFGGQFFLILILSFLAVLGLSFLLSRLKHQITYAPIILIIILFYAFSKLYHLPGLLFILIFGLFLGNLDELKQYSWIQ
;
A
#
# COMPACT_ATOMS: atom_id res chain seq x y z
N ILE A 1 7.07 12.97 13.88
CA ILE A 1 5.60 13.09 13.86
C ILE A 1 5.14 13.60 12.49
N ILE A 2 5.59 14.78 12.02
CA ILE A 2 5.15 15.36 10.72
C ILE A 2 5.47 14.41 9.55
N GLY A 3 6.70 13.87 9.48
CA GLY A 3 7.08 12.91 8.45
C GLY A 3 6.24 11.63 8.46
N THR A 4 5.86 11.16 9.64
CA THR A 4 4.97 9.99 9.77
C THR A 4 3.57 10.29 9.22
N ILE A 5 2.99 11.44 9.57
CA ILE A 5 1.68 11.85 9.05
C ILE A 5 1.74 12.01 7.52
N GLY A 6 2.80 12.64 7.00
CA GLY A 6 3.00 12.76 5.56
C GLY A 6 3.04 11.39 4.86
N LEU A 7 3.78 10.42 5.42
CA LEU A 7 3.85 9.06 4.90
C LEU A 7 2.47 8.37 4.91
N LEU A 8 1.68 8.52 5.99
CA LEU A 8 0.34 7.94 6.08
C LEU A 8 -0.59 8.50 5.00
N LEU A 9 -0.51 9.81 4.76
CA LEU A 9 -1.34 10.48 3.74
C LEU A 9 -0.92 10.08 2.32
N ILE A 10 0.37 9.96 2.04
CA ILE A 10 0.88 9.50 0.73
C ILE A 10 0.41 8.07 0.45
N VAL A 11 0.54 7.17 1.42
CA VAL A 11 0.08 5.77 1.27
C VAL A 11 -1.44 5.70 1.06
N LEU A 12 -2.21 6.53 1.78
CA LEU A 12 -3.66 6.61 1.60
C LEU A 12 -4.02 7.12 0.20
N ASP A 13 -3.39 8.20 -0.24
CA ASP A 13 -3.63 8.83 -1.53
C ASP A 13 -3.39 7.85 -2.69
N GLY A 14 -2.22 7.19 -2.69
CA GLY A 14 -1.91 6.15 -3.67
C GLY A 14 -2.88 4.97 -3.65
N ALA A 15 -3.39 4.59 -2.47
CA ALA A 15 -4.38 3.53 -2.34
C ALA A 15 -5.78 3.93 -2.86
N LEU A 16 -6.17 5.20 -2.68
CA LEU A 16 -7.45 5.73 -3.17
C LEU A 16 -7.50 5.88 -4.69
N GLU A 17 -6.36 6.05 -5.36
CA GLU A 17 -6.27 6.16 -6.83
C GLU A 17 -6.51 4.82 -7.55
N LEU A 18 -6.40 3.69 -6.83
CA LEU A 18 -6.57 2.37 -7.41
C LEU A 18 -8.04 1.94 -7.49
N GLU A 19 -8.60 1.99 -8.67
CA GLU A 19 -9.93 1.42 -8.97
C GLU A 19 -9.81 -0.07 -9.33
N LEU A 20 -10.30 -0.95 -8.45
CA LEU A 20 -10.31 -2.40 -8.66
C LEU A 20 -11.58 -2.84 -9.42
N ASN A 21 -11.67 -2.48 -10.71
CA ASN A 21 -12.80 -2.86 -11.56
C ASN A 21 -12.48 -4.15 -12.35
N LYS A 22 -13.47 -5.04 -12.52
CA LYS A 22 -13.32 -6.29 -13.30
C LYS A 22 -12.90 -6.04 -14.75
N HIS A 23 -13.32 -4.95 -15.37
CA HIS A 23 -12.94 -4.59 -16.73
C HIS A 23 -11.47 -4.16 -16.83
N LYS A 24 -10.87 -3.68 -15.74
CA LYS A 24 -9.49 -3.19 -15.67
C LYS A 24 -8.49 -4.25 -15.21
N TRP A 25 -8.94 -5.48 -14.90
CA TRP A 25 -8.08 -6.54 -14.37
C TRP A 25 -6.82 -6.81 -15.20
N LYS A 26 -6.92 -6.73 -16.52
CA LYS A 26 -5.75 -6.90 -17.41
C LYS A 26 -4.71 -5.79 -17.23
N VAL A 27 -5.15 -4.55 -17.04
CA VAL A 27 -4.28 -3.40 -16.80
C VAL A 27 -3.63 -3.56 -15.43
N VAL A 28 -4.41 -3.87 -14.39
CA VAL A 28 -3.92 -4.11 -13.02
C VAL A 28 -2.86 -5.21 -13.00
N LEU A 29 -3.13 -6.37 -13.62
CA LEU A 29 -2.18 -7.48 -13.66
C LEU A 29 -0.90 -7.12 -14.42
N LYS A 30 -1.01 -6.42 -15.54
CA LYS A 30 0.14 -5.94 -16.31
C LYS A 30 0.98 -4.96 -15.50
N SER A 31 0.32 -4.00 -14.85
CA SER A 31 0.97 -3.00 -13.98
C SER A 31 1.65 -3.66 -12.79
N PHE A 32 1.00 -4.67 -12.18
CA PHE A 32 1.60 -5.46 -11.11
C PHE A 32 2.88 -6.17 -11.57
N CYS A 33 2.86 -6.85 -12.71
CA CYS A 33 4.05 -7.53 -13.21
C CYS A 33 5.19 -6.54 -13.51
N ILE A 34 4.87 -5.38 -14.09
CA ILE A 34 5.89 -4.38 -14.44
C ILE A 34 6.40 -3.65 -13.19
N ALA A 35 5.60 -3.46 -12.16
CA ALA A 35 6.07 -2.94 -10.87
C ALA A 35 6.93 -3.97 -10.13
N PHE A 36 6.48 -5.22 -10.05
CA PHE A 36 7.08 -6.27 -9.23
C PHE A 36 8.43 -6.79 -9.75
N PHE A 37 8.48 -7.22 -11.03
CA PHE A 37 9.69 -7.85 -11.55
C PHE A 37 10.89 -6.90 -11.66
N PRO A 38 10.78 -5.67 -12.20
CA PRO A 38 11.88 -4.72 -12.21
C PRO A 38 12.33 -4.31 -10.79
N MET A 39 11.38 -4.16 -9.84
CA MET A 39 11.69 -3.86 -8.44
C MET A 39 12.56 -4.96 -7.83
N LEU A 40 12.19 -6.24 -8.01
CA LEU A 40 12.99 -7.36 -7.52
C LEU A 40 14.36 -7.44 -8.19
N LEU A 41 14.41 -7.27 -9.52
CA LEU A 41 15.66 -7.30 -10.27
C LEU A 41 16.61 -6.20 -9.78
N LEU A 42 16.12 -4.98 -9.65
CA LEU A 42 16.92 -3.84 -9.18
C LEU A 42 17.35 -4.05 -7.72
N ALA A 43 16.49 -4.59 -6.85
CA ALA A 43 16.86 -4.91 -5.47
C ALA A 43 18.02 -5.92 -5.42
N ILE A 44 17.96 -6.99 -6.24
CA ILE A 44 19.05 -7.97 -6.33
C ILE A 44 20.34 -7.31 -6.81
N ILE A 45 20.31 -6.49 -7.85
CA ILE A 45 21.46 -5.78 -8.38
C ILE A 45 22.07 -4.87 -7.30
N LEU A 46 21.25 -4.09 -6.58
CA LEU A 46 21.74 -3.19 -5.53
C LEU A 46 22.32 -3.96 -4.34
N VAL A 47 21.76 -5.09 -3.95
CA VAL A 47 22.34 -5.96 -2.93
C VAL A 47 23.73 -6.45 -3.36
N GLN A 48 23.93 -6.83 -4.63
CA GLN A 48 25.25 -7.22 -5.12
C GLN A 48 26.24 -6.05 -5.11
N VAL A 49 25.78 -4.85 -5.45
CA VAL A 49 26.61 -3.64 -5.32
C VAL A 49 26.98 -3.39 -3.85
N PHE A 50 26.01 -3.50 -2.92
CA PHE A 50 26.28 -3.33 -1.49
C PHE A 50 27.21 -4.42 -0.91
N ASN A 51 27.19 -5.64 -1.46
CA ASN A 51 28.14 -6.69 -1.11
C ASN A 51 29.59 -6.31 -1.37
N TYR A 52 29.85 -5.48 -2.37
CA TYR A 52 31.19 -5.00 -2.69
C TYR A 52 31.69 -3.95 -1.68
N TYR A 53 30.78 -3.17 -1.07
CA TYR A 53 31.13 -2.04 -0.20
C TYR A 53 30.89 -2.29 1.29
N SER A 54 30.19 -3.36 1.68
CA SER A 54 29.79 -3.59 3.07
C SER A 54 29.64 -5.07 3.40
N ASP A 55 30.13 -5.46 4.56
CA ASP A 55 29.97 -6.81 5.14
C ASP A 55 28.66 -6.97 5.95
N ALA A 56 27.73 -6.01 5.86
CA ALA A 56 26.43 -6.10 6.53
C ALA A 56 25.65 -7.34 6.06
N GLY A 57 24.73 -7.86 6.87
CA GLY A 57 23.87 -9.00 6.49
C GLY A 57 22.97 -8.64 5.31
N ASP A 58 22.59 -9.64 4.52
CA ASP A 58 21.78 -9.47 3.29
C ASP A 58 20.44 -8.77 3.54
N GLN A 59 19.82 -9.01 4.69
CA GLN A 59 18.58 -8.34 5.09
C GLN A 59 18.78 -6.82 5.24
N VAL A 60 19.86 -6.38 5.89
CA VAL A 60 20.19 -4.96 6.04
C VAL A 60 20.42 -4.31 4.68
N LYS A 61 21.11 -5.02 3.77
CA LYS A 61 21.33 -4.55 2.39
C LYS A 61 20.02 -4.43 1.62
N LEU A 62 19.10 -5.41 1.74
CA LEU A 62 17.76 -5.36 1.13
C LEU A 62 16.94 -4.19 1.66
N ILE A 63 16.91 -3.96 2.98
CA ILE A 63 16.20 -2.84 3.59
C ILE A 63 16.70 -1.50 3.02
N ASN A 64 18.02 -1.38 2.81
CA ASN A 64 18.61 -0.16 2.25
C ASN A 64 18.42 -0.06 0.73
N ALA A 65 18.35 -1.17 0.00
CA ALA A 65 18.15 -1.18 -1.45
C ALA A 65 16.71 -0.86 -1.85
N LEU A 66 15.72 -1.37 -1.10
CA LEU A 66 14.32 -1.34 -1.48
C LEU A 66 13.76 0.06 -1.78
N PRO A 67 14.05 1.13 -1.01
CA PRO A 67 13.57 2.48 -1.32
C PRO A 67 14.01 3.01 -2.69
N PHE A 68 15.14 2.54 -3.21
CA PHE A 68 15.63 2.92 -4.54
C PHE A 68 14.98 2.13 -5.68
N CYS A 69 14.22 1.08 -5.37
CA CYS A 69 13.58 0.21 -6.34
C CYS A 69 12.12 0.59 -6.61
N ILE A 70 11.58 1.51 -5.82
CA ILE A 70 10.17 1.93 -5.88
C ILE A 70 10.01 3.08 -6.85
N VAL A 71 9.04 2.99 -7.76
CA VAL A 71 8.64 4.10 -8.64
C VAL A 71 7.75 5.04 -7.85
N SER A 72 8.18 6.28 -7.65
CA SER A 72 7.41 7.27 -6.89
C SER A 72 6.18 7.75 -7.64
N SER A 73 4.98 7.48 -7.14
CA SER A 73 3.71 7.97 -7.67
C SER A 73 3.64 9.51 -7.66
N ALA A 74 4.19 10.14 -6.63
CA ALA A 74 4.27 11.60 -6.52
C ALA A 74 4.99 12.29 -7.69
N ILE A 75 5.87 11.56 -8.40
CA ILE A 75 6.57 12.05 -9.58
C ILE A 75 5.94 11.50 -10.86
N ALA A 76 5.63 10.21 -10.88
CA ALA A 76 5.15 9.51 -12.07
C ALA A 76 3.78 10.04 -12.54
N ILE A 77 2.82 10.21 -11.62
CA ILE A 77 1.45 10.62 -11.95
C ILE A 77 1.38 12.03 -12.55
N PRO A 78 1.97 13.08 -11.94
CA PRO A 78 2.00 14.40 -12.57
C PRO A 78 2.74 14.43 -13.90
N SER A 79 3.80 13.63 -14.06
CA SER A 79 4.56 13.54 -15.31
C SER A 79 3.77 12.91 -16.45
N ALA A 80 2.79 12.07 -16.13
CA ALA A 80 1.94 11.40 -17.10
C ALA A 80 0.76 12.23 -17.62
N ILE A 81 0.57 13.47 -17.17
CA ILE A 81 -0.63 14.28 -17.45
C ILE A 81 -0.82 14.55 -18.95
N HIS A 82 0.26 14.58 -19.73
CA HIS A 82 0.23 14.86 -21.18
C HIS A 82 0.17 13.59 -22.03
N LEU A 83 0.12 12.41 -21.42
CA LEU A 83 0.06 11.14 -22.14
C LEU A 83 -1.38 10.81 -22.56
N LYS A 84 -1.50 9.86 -23.51
CA LYS A 84 -2.81 9.31 -23.87
C LYS A 84 -3.49 8.67 -22.65
N PRO A 85 -4.85 8.71 -22.58
CA PRO A 85 -5.58 8.21 -21.41
C PRO A 85 -5.16 6.82 -20.95
N ASP A 86 -5.04 5.86 -21.87
CA ASP A 86 -4.64 4.47 -21.54
C ASP A 86 -3.23 4.39 -20.96
N SER A 87 -2.29 5.19 -21.48
CA SER A 87 -0.91 5.22 -20.99
C SER A 87 -0.82 5.89 -19.62
N ARG A 88 -1.59 6.96 -19.44
CA ARG A 88 -1.69 7.66 -18.15
C ARG A 88 -2.27 6.73 -17.08
N GLU A 89 -3.38 6.06 -17.39
CA GLU A 89 -4.00 5.10 -16.49
C GLU A 89 -3.02 3.98 -16.11
N PHE A 90 -2.29 3.43 -17.07
CA PHE A 90 -1.28 2.43 -16.81
C PHE A 90 -0.19 2.91 -15.84
N ILE A 91 0.31 4.14 -15.98
CA ILE A 91 1.32 4.73 -15.09
C ILE A 91 0.77 4.93 -13.68
N ILE A 92 -0.49 5.38 -13.55
CA ILE A 92 -1.16 5.50 -12.26
C ILE A 92 -1.18 4.15 -11.55
N TYR A 93 -1.66 3.08 -12.22
CA TYR A 93 -1.69 1.75 -11.60
C TYR A 93 -0.29 1.22 -11.29
N GLU A 94 0.67 1.37 -12.21
CA GLU A 94 2.03 0.85 -12.02
C GLU A 94 2.72 1.52 -10.83
N SER A 95 2.73 2.85 -10.77
CA SER A 95 3.38 3.59 -9.68
C SER A 95 2.69 3.38 -8.33
N SER A 96 1.36 3.37 -8.28
CA SER A 96 0.62 3.10 -7.04
C SER A 96 0.86 1.66 -6.54
N ILE A 97 0.87 0.66 -7.44
CA ILE A 97 1.20 -0.73 -7.08
C ILE A 97 2.66 -0.84 -6.63
N SER A 98 3.58 -0.11 -7.25
CA SER A 98 4.99 -0.07 -6.83
C SER A 98 5.13 0.47 -5.40
N ASP A 99 4.45 1.56 -5.06
CA ASP A 99 4.43 2.12 -3.71
C ASP A 99 3.87 1.10 -2.70
N ILE A 100 2.77 0.42 -3.06
CA ILE A 100 2.14 -0.63 -2.27
C ILE A 100 3.11 -1.77 -1.98
N LEU A 101 3.71 -2.33 -3.02
CA LEU A 101 4.68 -3.42 -2.90
C LEU A 101 5.88 -2.99 -2.08
N GLY A 102 6.38 -1.77 -2.29
CA GLY A 102 7.48 -1.21 -1.53
C GLY A 102 7.20 -1.14 -0.04
N VAL A 103 6.05 -0.59 0.36
CA VAL A 103 5.64 -0.52 1.76
C VAL A 103 5.46 -1.93 2.35
N MET A 104 4.87 -2.85 1.59
CA MET A 104 4.63 -4.22 2.03
C MET A 104 5.95 -4.98 2.27
N PHE A 105 6.87 -4.95 1.31
CA PHE A 105 8.18 -5.59 1.46
C PHE A 105 9.04 -4.94 2.53
N PHE A 106 9.04 -3.60 2.62
CA PHE A 106 9.78 -2.89 3.63
C PHE A 106 9.31 -3.25 5.05
N ASN A 107 7.99 -3.29 5.28
CA ASN A 107 7.45 -3.71 6.57
C ASN A 107 7.79 -5.18 6.89
N PHE A 108 7.71 -6.07 5.90
CA PHE A 108 8.11 -7.45 6.07
C PHE A 108 9.58 -7.57 6.51
N LEU A 109 10.49 -6.89 5.80
CA LEU A 109 11.92 -6.95 6.09
C LEU A 109 12.29 -6.36 7.45
N ILE A 110 11.61 -5.29 7.91
CA ILE A 110 11.88 -4.69 9.22
C ILE A 110 11.36 -5.54 10.37
N GLN A 111 10.22 -6.23 10.17
CA GLN A 111 9.60 -7.04 11.23
C GLN A 111 10.19 -8.44 11.36
N SER A 112 10.85 -8.93 10.33
CA SER A 112 11.47 -10.24 10.32
C SER A 112 12.91 -10.13 10.82
N ASP A 113 13.27 -10.85 11.87
CA ASP A 113 14.68 -10.94 12.32
C ASP A 113 15.52 -11.74 11.33
N THR A 114 14.92 -12.74 10.70
CA THR A 114 15.51 -13.56 9.63
C THR A 114 14.44 -13.89 8.58
N ILE A 115 14.85 -14.15 7.34
CA ILE A 115 13.90 -14.55 6.28
C ILE A 115 13.76 -16.08 6.32
N GLN A 116 12.97 -16.58 7.27
CA GLN A 116 12.70 -18.02 7.43
C GLN A 116 11.20 -18.34 7.27
N SER A 117 10.89 -19.61 7.03
CA SER A 117 9.51 -20.05 6.79
C SER A 117 8.51 -19.67 7.89
N PRO A 118 8.80 -19.75 9.20
CA PRO A 118 7.85 -19.39 10.25
C PRO A 118 7.51 -17.90 10.23
N GLU A 119 8.45 -17.03 9.86
CA GLU A 119 8.24 -15.57 9.81
C GLU A 119 7.39 -15.17 8.60
N ILE A 120 7.56 -15.86 7.47
CA ILE A 120 6.70 -15.68 6.28
C ILE A 120 5.25 -16.07 6.62
N ILE A 121 5.04 -17.17 7.35
CA ILE A 121 3.70 -17.61 7.77
C ILE A 121 3.09 -16.60 8.77
N ALA A 122 3.86 -16.13 9.73
CA ALA A 122 3.42 -15.14 10.71
C ALA A 122 3.02 -13.81 10.03
N PHE A 123 3.83 -13.34 9.07
CA PHE A 123 3.53 -12.16 8.27
C PHE A 123 2.25 -12.36 7.43
N GLY A 124 2.08 -13.54 6.81
CA GLY A 124 0.85 -13.89 6.11
C GLY A 124 -0.39 -13.84 7.02
N GLY A 125 -0.28 -14.33 8.25
CA GLY A 125 -1.34 -14.24 9.26
C GLY A 125 -1.66 -12.80 9.66
N GLN A 126 -0.64 -11.98 9.89
CA GLN A 126 -0.81 -10.55 10.19
C GLN A 126 -1.44 -9.80 9.00
N PHE A 127 -1.01 -10.11 7.77
CA PHE A 127 -1.61 -9.54 6.56
C PHE A 127 -3.11 -9.84 6.47
N PHE A 128 -3.49 -11.09 6.70
CA PHE A 128 -4.90 -11.50 6.66
C PHE A 128 -5.73 -10.85 7.77
N LEU A 129 -5.19 -10.74 8.98
CA LEU A 129 -5.83 -10.03 10.09
C LEU A 129 -6.05 -8.55 9.76
N ILE A 130 -5.05 -7.88 9.19
CA ILE A 130 -5.14 -6.48 8.77
C ILE A 130 -6.19 -6.30 7.67
N LEU A 131 -6.28 -7.23 6.72
CA LEU A 131 -7.28 -7.21 5.67
C LEU A 131 -8.70 -7.23 6.27
N ILE A 132 -8.96 -8.09 7.25
CA ILE A 132 -10.25 -8.14 7.95
C ILE A 132 -10.51 -6.85 8.72
N LEU A 133 -9.54 -6.36 9.50
CA LEU A 133 -9.67 -5.13 10.27
C LEU A 133 -9.93 -3.91 9.37
N SER A 134 -9.23 -3.80 8.25
CA SER A 134 -9.41 -2.72 7.27
C SER A 134 -10.82 -2.76 6.67
N PHE A 135 -11.29 -3.95 6.30
CA PHE A 135 -12.65 -4.12 5.78
C PHE A 135 -13.71 -3.71 6.80
N LEU A 136 -13.58 -4.15 8.06
CA LEU A 136 -14.48 -3.76 9.14
C LEU A 136 -14.43 -2.26 9.42
N ALA A 137 -13.26 -1.64 9.37
CA ALA A 137 -13.09 -0.20 9.54
C ALA A 137 -13.81 0.59 8.43
N VAL A 138 -13.73 0.14 7.18
CA VAL A 138 -14.43 0.76 6.04
C VAL A 138 -15.95 0.61 6.18
N LEU A 139 -16.46 -0.56 6.60
CA LEU A 139 -17.88 -0.74 6.87
C LEU A 139 -18.35 0.18 8.02
N GLY A 140 -17.58 0.26 9.10
CA GLY A 140 -17.86 1.15 10.24
C GLY A 140 -17.86 2.62 9.81
N LEU A 141 -16.90 3.04 8.98
CA LEU A 141 -16.85 4.40 8.42
C LEU A 141 -18.04 4.68 7.50
N SER A 142 -18.38 3.75 6.61
CA SER A 142 -19.54 3.90 5.71
C SER A 142 -20.85 4.05 6.51
N PHE A 143 -21.02 3.26 7.58
CA PHE A 143 -22.14 3.41 8.50
C PHE A 143 -22.15 4.76 9.21
N LEU A 144 -20.98 5.21 9.70
CA LEU A 144 -20.84 6.51 10.37
C LEU A 144 -21.17 7.68 9.41
N LEU A 145 -20.61 7.65 8.19
CA LEU A 145 -20.84 8.68 7.17
C LEU A 145 -22.30 8.73 6.72
N SER A 146 -23.00 7.60 6.68
CA SER A 146 -24.43 7.57 6.37
C SER A 146 -25.31 8.30 7.42
N ARG A 147 -24.80 8.46 8.64
CA ARG A 147 -25.48 9.16 9.76
C ARG A 147 -25.08 10.63 9.87
N LEU A 148 -23.96 11.04 9.28
CA LEU A 148 -23.46 12.41 9.33
C LEU A 148 -24.00 13.21 8.13
N LYS A 149 -24.40 14.46 8.37
CA LYS A 149 -24.77 15.39 7.30
C LYS A 149 -23.53 15.71 6.45
N HIS A 150 -23.69 15.72 5.15
CA HIS A 150 -22.75 15.80 4.01
C HIS A 150 -21.52 16.73 4.09
N GLN A 151 -21.26 17.46 5.17
CA GLN A 151 -20.22 18.50 5.18
C GLN A 151 -18.87 18.11 5.79
N ILE A 152 -18.74 16.92 6.42
CA ILE A 152 -17.52 16.55 7.14
C ILE A 152 -17.09 15.12 6.78
N THR A 153 -16.60 14.93 5.55
CA THR A 153 -16.20 13.59 5.08
C THR A 153 -14.74 13.25 5.42
N TYR A 154 -13.83 14.22 5.35
CA TYR A 154 -12.40 13.97 5.54
C TYR A 154 -11.97 13.79 6.98
N ALA A 155 -12.60 14.50 7.93
CA ALA A 155 -12.21 14.45 9.34
C ALA A 155 -12.36 13.04 9.95
N PRO A 156 -13.45 12.28 9.75
CA PRO A 156 -13.57 10.91 10.22
C PRO A 156 -12.53 9.96 9.60
N ILE A 157 -12.20 10.14 8.32
CA ILE A 157 -11.20 9.32 7.62
C ILE A 157 -9.83 9.51 8.28
N ILE A 158 -9.41 10.77 8.45
CA ILE A 158 -8.12 11.10 9.08
C ILE A 158 -8.07 10.59 10.53
N LEU A 159 -9.17 10.74 11.28
CA LEU A 159 -9.25 10.26 12.64
C LEU A 159 -9.07 8.74 12.74
N ILE A 160 -9.75 7.98 11.87
CA ILE A 160 -9.63 6.52 11.82
C ILE A 160 -8.20 6.12 11.48
N ILE A 161 -7.57 6.75 10.50
CA ILE A 161 -6.18 6.46 10.10
C ILE A 161 -5.22 6.68 11.27
N ILE A 162 -5.31 7.83 11.95
CA ILE A 162 -4.44 8.13 13.10
C ILE A 162 -4.68 7.14 14.24
N LEU A 163 -5.94 6.82 14.54
CA LEU A 163 -6.31 5.91 15.61
C LEU A 163 -5.79 4.48 15.33
N PHE A 164 -6.01 3.96 14.12
CA PHE A 164 -5.53 2.64 13.75
C PHE A 164 -4.01 2.57 13.64
N TYR A 165 -3.36 3.64 13.17
CA TYR A 165 -1.90 3.70 13.17
C TYR A 165 -1.33 3.67 14.60
N ALA A 166 -1.91 4.44 15.51
CA ALA A 166 -1.52 4.42 16.91
C ALA A 166 -1.75 3.04 17.55
N PHE A 167 -2.88 2.42 17.26
CA PHE A 167 -3.22 1.07 17.73
C PHE A 167 -2.25 0.01 17.15
N SER A 168 -1.98 0.06 15.85
CA SER A 168 -1.04 -0.88 15.21
C SER A 168 0.36 -0.78 15.80
N LYS A 169 0.79 0.41 16.19
CA LYS A 169 2.09 0.62 16.84
C LYS A 169 2.14 -0.01 18.25
N LEU A 170 1.04 -0.01 18.99
CA LEU A 170 0.95 -0.66 20.31
C LEU A 170 1.04 -2.18 20.23
N TYR A 171 0.46 -2.78 19.18
CA TYR A 171 0.40 -4.23 18.98
C TYR A 171 1.45 -4.77 17.99
N HIS A 172 2.44 -3.94 17.63
CA HIS A 172 3.48 -4.29 16.63
C HIS A 172 2.92 -4.78 15.29
N LEU A 173 1.74 -4.28 14.89
CA LEU A 173 1.14 -4.59 13.60
C LEU A 173 1.68 -3.64 12.52
N PRO A 174 1.74 -4.07 11.25
CA PRO A 174 2.18 -3.21 10.14
C PRO A 174 1.12 -2.14 9.81
N GLY A 175 1.15 -1.02 10.54
CA GLY A 175 0.14 0.05 10.43
C GLY A 175 0.05 0.71 9.06
N LEU A 176 1.14 0.80 8.31
CA LEU A 176 1.13 1.32 6.93
C LEU A 176 0.34 0.39 5.99
N LEU A 177 0.45 -0.91 6.20
CA LEU A 177 -0.31 -1.90 5.45
C LEU A 177 -1.82 -1.78 5.71
N PHE A 178 -2.21 -1.49 6.97
CA PHE A 178 -3.60 -1.19 7.30
C PHE A 178 -4.13 -0.01 6.48
N ILE A 179 -3.42 1.11 6.47
CA ILE A 179 -3.85 2.33 5.77
C ILE A 179 -4.00 2.09 4.28
N LEU A 180 -3.08 1.34 3.70
CA LEU A 180 -3.10 0.95 2.31
C LEU A 180 -4.35 0.13 1.96
N ILE A 181 -4.62 -0.95 2.72
CA ILE A 181 -5.79 -1.81 2.49
C ILE A 181 -7.08 -1.05 2.78
N PHE A 182 -7.08 -0.21 3.82
CA PHE A 182 -8.20 0.67 4.14
C PHE A 182 -8.50 1.64 3.00
N GLY A 183 -7.48 2.30 2.43
CA GLY A 183 -7.61 3.19 1.28
C GLY A 183 -8.14 2.47 0.04
N LEU A 184 -7.63 1.27 -0.26
CA LEU A 184 -8.13 0.44 -1.36
C LEU A 184 -9.62 0.11 -1.21
N PHE A 185 -10.05 -0.32 -0.04
CA PHE A 185 -11.46 -0.60 0.21
C PHE A 185 -12.31 0.67 0.15
N LEU A 186 -11.82 1.77 0.70
CA LEU A 186 -12.53 3.05 0.71
C LEU A 186 -12.71 3.61 -0.70
N GLY A 187 -11.67 3.58 -1.54
CA GLY A 187 -11.72 4.03 -2.93
C GLY A 187 -12.65 3.18 -3.82
N ASN A 188 -12.85 1.90 -3.44
CA ASN A 188 -13.68 0.96 -4.21
C ASN A 188 -15.05 0.67 -3.56
N LEU A 189 -15.49 1.48 -2.60
CA LEU A 189 -16.73 1.25 -1.83
C LEU A 189 -17.98 1.20 -2.72
N ASP A 190 -18.07 2.01 -3.77
CA ASP A 190 -19.24 2.05 -4.65
C ASP A 190 -19.32 0.80 -5.52
N GLU A 191 -18.20 0.22 -5.94
CA GLU A 191 -18.19 -1.07 -6.60
C GLU A 191 -18.54 -2.23 -5.66
N LEU A 192 -18.10 -2.17 -4.40
CA LEU A 192 -18.48 -3.15 -3.38
C LEU A 192 -19.98 -3.12 -3.06
N LYS A 193 -20.61 -1.95 -3.11
CA LYS A 193 -22.08 -1.80 -2.93
C LYS A 193 -22.90 -2.33 -4.12
N GLN A 194 -22.36 -2.38 -5.32
CA GLN A 194 -23.02 -3.00 -6.49
C GLN A 194 -23.10 -4.53 -6.37
N TYR A 195 -22.27 -5.15 -5.54
CA TYR A 195 -22.46 -6.56 -5.15
C TYR A 195 -23.56 -6.63 -4.09
N SER A 196 -24.76 -7.00 -4.51
CA SER A 196 -26.07 -7.00 -3.84
C SER A 196 -26.20 -7.81 -2.53
N TRP A 197 -25.17 -7.85 -1.70
CA TRP A 197 -25.18 -8.50 -0.38
C TRP A 197 -25.23 -7.52 0.78
N ILE A 198 -25.24 -6.20 0.49
CA ILE A 198 -25.23 -5.13 1.50
C ILE A 198 -26.36 -4.11 1.18
N GLN A 199 -27.54 -4.63 0.83
CA GLN A 199 -28.78 -3.84 0.86
C GLN A 199 -29.55 -4.11 2.16
#